data_f953c076d6f5621cfcdc284c6b0ca4a4
#
_entry.id   f953c076d6f5621cfcdc284c6b0ca4a4
#
_cell.length_a   1.000
_cell.length_b   1.000
_cell.length_c   1.000
_cell.angle_alpha   90.00
_cell.angle_beta   90.00
_cell.angle_gamma   90.00
#
_symmetry.space_group_name_H-M   'P 1'
#
loop_
_entity.id
_entity.type
_entity.pdbx_description
1 polymer ?
#
loop_
_entity_poly.entity_id
_entity_poly.type
_entity_poly.pdbx_seq_one_letter_code
_entity_poly.pdbx_strand_id
1 'polypeptide(L)'
;MKKIITTKHAPTPIGPYSQAVLSGNTLYTSGQIALHPETGELVLDDISTETKQVMENMKAVLEAAGMTFENVIKSSIFISDINNFGAINTVYANYFNEATAPARETVEVANLPKFVNVEISMIAVK
;
A
#
# COMPACT_ATOMS: atom_id res chain seq x y z
N MET A 1 1.13 24.07 1.48
CA MET A 1 2.32 23.41 2.04
C MET A 1 2.10 21.93 2.23
N LYS A 2 3.13 21.16 2.03
CA LYS A 2 3.03 19.74 2.26
C LYS A 2 3.41 19.38 3.70
N LYS A 3 2.75 18.35 4.22
CA LYS A 3 3.07 17.77 5.52
C LYS A 3 3.58 16.35 5.31
N ILE A 4 4.74 16.05 5.85
CA ILE A 4 5.32 14.71 5.78
C ILE A 4 4.64 13.81 6.82
N ILE A 5 4.20 12.65 6.40
CA ILE A 5 3.59 11.64 7.27
C ILE A 5 4.62 10.55 7.53
N THR A 6 4.82 10.26 8.80
CA THR A 6 5.80 9.26 9.24
C THR A 6 5.20 8.40 10.35
N THR A 7 5.42 7.10 10.29
CA THR A 7 5.02 6.17 11.35
C THR A 7 6.03 5.04 11.45
N LYS A 8 6.29 4.58 12.68
CA LYS A 8 7.12 3.39 12.91
C LYS A 8 6.34 2.09 12.71
N HIS A 9 5.03 2.18 12.49
CA HIS A 9 4.17 1.01 12.26
C HIS A 9 4.09 0.61 10.79
N ALA A 10 4.83 1.31 9.94
CA ALA A 10 5.05 0.94 8.53
C ALA A 10 6.56 0.96 8.29
N PRO A 11 7.04 0.28 7.23
CA PRO A 11 8.47 0.20 6.95
C PRO A 11 9.13 1.57 6.81
N THR A 12 10.32 1.71 7.40
CA THR A 12 11.12 2.92 7.27
C THR A 12 11.58 3.08 5.82
N PRO A 13 11.47 4.30 5.24
CA PRO A 13 11.97 4.52 3.88
C PRO A 13 13.48 4.23 3.77
N ILE A 14 13.86 3.55 2.71
CA ILE A 14 15.27 3.19 2.45
C ILE A 14 15.90 4.08 1.39
N GLY A 15 15.37 5.27 1.19
CA GLY A 15 15.87 6.23 0.21
C GLY A 15 15.29 7.61 0.47
N PRO A 16 15.52 8.57 -0.43
CA PRO A 16 15.08 9.95 -0.24
C PRO A 16 13.60 10.12 -0.60
N TYR A 17 12.73 9.44 0.15
CA TYR A 17 11.28 9.58 -0.01
C TYR A 17 10.57 9.46 1.33
N SER A 18 9.35 9.95 1.38
CA SER A 18 8.49 9.88 2.58
C SER A 18 7.50 8.72 2.45
N GLN A 19 7.03 8.21 3.56
CA GLN A 19 5.99 7.18 3.55
C GLN A 19 4.71 7.73 2.91
N ALA A 20 4.38 8.98 3.21
CA ALA A 20 3.26 9.67 2.58
C ALA A 20 3.43 11.19 2.74
N VAL A 21 2.71 11.92 1.91
CA VAL A 21 2.70 13.39 1.94
C VAL A 21 1.24 13.86 1.93
N LEU A 22 0.90 14.71 2.88
CA LEU A 22 -0.41 15.36 2.95
C LEU A 22 -0.29 16.76 2.34
N SER A 23 -1.12 17.04 1.36
CA SER A 23 -1.22 18.36 0.72
C SER A 23 -2.68 18.79 0.79
N GLY A 24 -2.97 19.80 1.61
CA GLY A 24 -4.35 20.16 1.91
C GLY A 24 -5.05 18.97 2.56
N ASN A 25 -6.12 18.50 1.94
CA ASN A 25 -6.89 17.34 2.42
C ASN A 25 -6.54 16.06 1.70
N THR A 26 -5.55 16.09 0.79
CA THR A 26 -5.20 14.94 -0.05
C THR A 26 -3.90 14.31 0.42
N LEU A 27 -3.95 13.00 0.64
CA LEU A 27 -2.80 12.19 1.03
C LEU A 27 -2.32 11.41 -0.18
N TYR A 28 -1.02 11.48 -0.44
CA TYR A 28 -0.34 10.67 -1.47
C TYR A 28 0.61 9.73 -0.75
N THR A 29 0.42 8.42 -0.89
CA THR A 29 1.33 7.45 -0.27
C THR A 29 2.40 7.00 -1.24
N SER A 30 3.56 6.67 -0.72
CA SER A 30 4.55 5.89 -1.46
C SER A 30 4.03 4.45 -1.61
N GLY A 31 4.58 3.72 -2.58
CA GLY A 31 4.25 2.32 -2.76
C GLY A 31 4.73 1.49 -1.56
N GLN A 32 3.85 0.64 -1.06
CA GLN A 32 4.17 -0.28 0.04
C GLN A 32 4.44 -1.66 -0.52
N ILE A 33 5.51 -2.28 -0.04
CA ILE A 33 5.85 -3.68 -0.29
C ILE A 33 5.78 -4.43 1.05
N ALA A 34 5.83 -5.76 1.00
CA ALA A 34 5.62 -6.59 2.19
C ALA A 34 6.87 -6.68 3.07
N LEU A 35 7.34 -5.54 3.57
CA LEU A 35 8.37 -5.49 4.61
C LEU A 35 7.71 -5.46 5.97
N HIS A 36 8.22 -6.29 6.90
CA HIS A 36 7.77 -6.26 8.27
C HIS A 36 8.27 -4.96 8.91
N PRO A 37 7.40 -4.12 9.50
CA PRO A 37 7.84 -2.80 9.97
C PRO A 37 8.85 -2.83 11.12
N GLU A 38 8.85 -3.88 11.94
CA GLU A 38 9.78 -3.98 13.07
C GLU A 38 11.13 -4.60 12.67
N THR A 39 11.12 -5.65 11.86
CA THR A 39 12.34 -6.40 11.53
C THR A 39 12.97 -6.00 10.22
N GLY A 40 12.21 -5.38 9.31
CA GLY A 40 12.67 -5.06 7.97
C GLY A 40 12.77 -6.27 7.06
N GLU A 41 12.30 -7.43 7.51
CA GLU A 41 12.34 -8.66 6.70
C GLU A 41 11.16 -8.70 5.73
N LEU A 42 11.41 -9.30 4.56
CA LEU A 42 10.37 -9.52 3.55
C LEU A 42 9.43 -10.65 4.00
N VAL A 43 8.13 -10.47 3.78
CA VAL A 43 7.09 -11.44 4.09
C VAL A 43 6.57 -11.98 2.76
N LEU A 44 7.22 -13.03 2.27
CA LEU A 44 6.95 -13.59 0.94
C LEU A 44 6.51 -15.06 0.99
N ASP A 45 5.91 -15.52 2.11
CA ASP A 45 5.54 -16.93 2.30
C ASP A 45 4.59 -17.43 1.21
N ASP A 46 3.57 -16.64 0.92
CA ASP A 46 2.66 -16.85 -0.21
C ASP A 46 2.08 -15.49 -0.60
N ILE A 47 1.44 -15.42 -1.76
CA ILE A 47 0.96 -14.15 -2.29
C ILE A 47 -0.13 -13.52 -1.43
N SER A 48 -0.95 -14.33 -0.78
CA SER A 48 -2.01 -13.80 0.11
C SER A 48 -1.42 -13.19 1.36
N THR A 49 -0.44 -13.83 1.98
CA THR A 49 0.26 -13.33 3.16
C THR A 49 1.06 -12.07 2.83
N GLU A 50 1.73 -12.08 1.68
CA GLU A 50 2.47 -10.91 1.18
C GLU A 50 1.53 -9.72 0.98
N THR A 51 0.41 -9.92 0.31
CA THR A 51 -0.57 -8.86 0.06
C THR A 51 -1.16 -8.32 1.36
N LYS A 52 -1.43 -9.20 2.32
CA LYS A 52 -1.93 -8.78 3.63
C LYS A 52 -0.92 -7.86 4.32
N GLN A 53 0.37 -8.19 4.28
CA GLN A 53 1.40 -7.35 4.90
C GLN A 53 1.45 -5.98 4.23
N VAL A 54 1.35 -5.93 2.91
CA VAL A 54 1.29 -4.67 2.16
C VAL A 54 0.11 -3.82 2.65
N MET A 55 -1.06 -4.42 2.77
CA MET A 55 -2.27 -3.70 3.19
C MET A 55 -2.18 -3.25 4.65
N GLU A 56 -1.59 -4.05 5.53
CA GLU A 56 -1.38 -3.65 6.93
C GLU A 56 -0.40 -2.49 7.04
N ASN A 57 0.66 -2.48 6.21
CA ASN A 57 1.58 -1.36 6.13
C ASN A 57 0.85 -0.10 5.65
N MET A 58 0.02 -0.22 4.63
CA MET A 58 -0.76 0.89 4.11
C MET A 58 -1.74 1.43 5.16
N LYS A 59 -2.37 0.52 5.92
CA LYS A 59 -3.27 0.90 7.00
C LYS A 59 -2.57 1.79 8.02
N ALA A 60 -1.35 1.42 8.41
CA ALA A 60 -0.56 2.20 9.36
C ALA A 60 -0.24 3.60 8.82
N VAL A 61 0.08 3.70 7.53
CA VAL A 61 0.35 4.99 6.88
C VAL A 61 -0.90 5.87 6.89
N LEU A 62 -2.05 5.30 6.52
CA LEU A 62 -3.32 6.03 6.54
C LEU A 62 -3.66 6.51 7.94
N GLU A 63 -3.53 5.66 8.94
CA GLU A 63 -3.82 6.00 10.33
C GLU A 63 -2.91 7.13 10.84
N ALA A 64 -1.66 7.15 10.43
CA ALA A 64 -0.73 8.23 10.77
C ALA A 64 -1.19 9.58 10.25
N ALA A 65 -1.98 9.60 9.19
CA ALA A 65 -2.58 10.81 8.63
C ALA A 65 -4.00 11.08 9.16
N GLY A 66 -4.47 10.28 10.12
CA GLY A 66 -5.82 10.39 10.66
C GLY A 66 -6.89 9.91 9.68
N MET A 67 -6.54 8.98 8.80
CA MET A 67 -7.43 8.44 7.78
C MET A 67 -7.61 6.94 7.91
N THR A 68 -8.60 6.41 7.19
CA THR A 68 -8.85 4.97 7.08
C THR A 68 -8.98 4.61 5.59
N PHE A 69 -9.18 3.34 5.29
CA PHE A 69 -9.42 2.92 3.91
C PHE A 69 -10.67 3.56 3.30
N GLU A 70 -11.61 4.03 4.11
CA GLU A 70 -12.79 4.74 3.62
C GLU A 70 -12.44 6.08 2.96
N ASN A 71 -11.29 6.64 3.30
CA ASN A 71 -10.80 7.89 2.71
C ASN A 71 -10.12 7.69 1.36
N VAL A 72 -9.78 6.44 1.01
CA VAL A 72 -9.03 6.14 -0.22
C VAL A 72 -9.91 6.34 -1.44
N ILE A 73 -9.42 7.13 -2.40
CA ILE A 73 -10.15 7.39 -3.65
C ILE A 73 -9.47 6.71 -4.84
N LYS A 74 -8.20 6.33 -4.72
CA LYS A 74 -7.45 5.70 -5.80
C LYS A 74 -6.43 4.73 -5.24
N SER A 75 -6.37 3.54 -5.82
CA SER A 75 -5.32 2.55 -5.56
C SER A 75 -4.62 2.19 -6.86
N SER A 76 -3.30 2.04 -6.79
CA SER A 76 -2.49 1.54 -7.90
C SER A 76 -1.80 0.27 -7.42
N ILE A 77 -2.07 -0.85 -8.09
CA ILE A 77 -1.52 -2.15 -7.75
C ILE A 77 -0.58 -2.59 -8.85
N PHE A 78 0.69 -2.84 -8.48
CA PHE A 78 1.72 -3.31 -9.40
C PHE A 78 2.08 -4.73 -8.99
N ILE A 79 2.06 -5.66 -9.94
CA ILE A 79 2.32 -7.07 -9.67
C ILE A 79 3.36 -7.63 -10.63
N SER A 80 4.12 -8.64 -10.18
CA SER A 80 5.16 -9.24 -10.99
C SER A 80 4.63 -10.37 -11.89
N ASP A 81 3.44 -10.90 -11.57
CA ASP A 81 2.82 -11.99 -12.32
C ASP A 81 1.30 -11.82 -12.28
N ILE A 82 0.70 -11.56 -13.44
CA ILE A 82 -0.74 -11.31 -13.54
C ILE A 82 -1.57 -12.53 -13.10
N ASN A 83 -0.99 -13.71 -13.07
CA ASN A 83 -1.68 -14.89 -12.58
C ASN A 83 -1.98 -14.81 -11.07
N ASN A 84 -1.30 -13.92 -10.35
CA ASN A 84 -1.56 -13.68 -8.92
C ASN A 84 -2.72 -12.71 -8.68
N PHE A 85 -3.29 -12.13 -9.74
CA PHE A 85 -4.34 -11.12 -9.62
C PHE A 85 -5.48 -11.58 -8.71
N GLY A 86 -5.99 -12.79 -8.92
CA GLY A 86 -7.14 -13.31 -8.16
C GLY A 86 -6.88 -13.39 -6.66
N ALA A 87 -5.72 -13.92 -6.27
CA ALA A 87 -5.35 -14.04 -4.86
C ALA A 87 -5.13 -12.67 -4.21
N ILE A 88 -4.46 -11.75 -4.92
CA ILE A 88 -4.23 -10.39 -4.46
C ILE A 88 -5.57 -9.68 -4.28
N ASN A 89 -6.45 -9.79 -5.27
CA ASN A 89 -7.76 -9.15 -5.24
C ASN A 89 -8.61 -9.63 -4.07
N THR A 90 -8.56 -10.91 -3.74
CA THR A 90 -9.29 -11.49 -2.61
C THR A 90 -8.86 -10.85 -1.28
N VAL A 91 -7.55 -10.70 -1.07
CA VAL A 91 -7.03 -10.06 0.15
C VAL A 91 -7.37 -8.58 0.18
N TYR A 92 -7.13 -7.87 -0.93
CA TYR A 92 -7.41 -6.45 -1.07
C TYR A 92 -8.89 -6.16 -0.76
N ALA A 93 -9.80 -6.98 -1.25
CA ALA A 93 -11.24 -6.81 -1.04
C ALA A 93 -11.65 -6.81 0.43
N ASN A 94 -10.89 -7.45 1.31
CA ASN A 94 -11.19 -7.49 2.74
C ASN A 94 -11.07 -6.12 3.42
N TYR A 95 -10.44 -5.16 2.75
CA TYR A 95 -10.18 -3.83 3.32
C TYR A 95 -11.17 -2.76 2.84
N PHE A 96 -12.05 -3.10 1.91
CA PHE A 96 -12.97 -2.13 1.30
C PHE A 96 -14.39 -2.65 1.27
N ASN A 97 -15.33 -1.70 1.33
CA ASN A 97 -16.74 -1.97 1.02
C ASN A 97 -16.87 -1.86 -0.50
N GLU A 98 -17.35 -2.90 -1.15
CA GLU A 98 -17.46 -2.95 -2.60
C GLU A 98 -18.25 -1.78 -3.18
N ALA A 99 -19.30 -1.35 -2.48
CA ALA A 99 -20.19 -0.26 -2.94
C ALA A 99 -19.47 1.09 -2.99
N THR A 100 -18.42 1.27 -2.19
CA THR A 100 -17.71 2.55 -2.08
C THR A 100 -16.20 2.40 -2.34
N ALA A 101 -15.80 1.32 -2.98
CA ALA A 101 -14.40 1.03 -3.24
C ALA A 101 -13.76 2.13 -4.12
N PRO A 102 -12.47 2.38 -3.93
CA PRO A 102 -11.77 3.40 -4.74
C PRO A 102 -11.61 2.99 -6.19
N ALA A 103 -11.32 3.97 -7.03
CA ALA A 103 -10.86 3.71 -8.39
C ALA A 103 -9.52 2.96 -8.31
N ARG A 104 -9.24 2.06 -9.25
CA ARG A 104 -8.05 1.22 -9.21
C ARG A 104 -7.59 0.81 -10.60
N GLU A 105 -6.26 0.66 -10.77
CA GLU A 105 -5.69 -0.13 -11.85
C GLU A 105 -4.80 -1.19 -11.24
N THR A 106 -4.66 -2.31 -11.95
CA THR A 106 -3.74 -3.39 -11.61
C THR A 106 -2.95 -3.74 -12.86
N VAL A 107 -1.62 -3.61 -12.80
CA VAL A 107 -0.76 -3.86 -13.95
C VAL A 107 0.40 -4.77 -13.58
N GLU A 108 0.79 -5.63 -14.52
CA GLU A 108 1.99 -6.42 -14.39
C GLU A 108 3.18 -5.57 -14.81
N VAL A 109 4.26 -5.64 -14.04
CA VAL A 109 5.50 -4.92 -14.32
C VAL A 109 6.67 -5.90 -14.41
N ALA A 110 7.75 -5.48 -15.05
CA ALA A 110 8.91 -6.34 -15.24
C ALA A 110 9.54 -6.73 -13.90
N ASN A 111 9.71 -5.78 -12.99
CA ASN A 111 10.32 -6.01 -11.68
C ASN A 111 9.78 -5.01 -10.67
N LEU A 112 9.79 -5.40 -9.40
CA LEU A 112 9.46 -4.56 -8.27
C LEU A 112 10.66 -4.44 -7.33
N PRO A 113 10.72 -3.42 -6.47
CA PRO A 113 11.81 -3.29 -5.50
C PRO A 113 11.97 -4.58 -4.69
N LYS A 114 13.23 -4.98 -4.47
CA LYS A 114 13.59 -6.20 -3.74
C LYS A 114 12.97 -7.47 -4.34
N PHE A 115 12.54 -7.39 -5.61
CA PHE A 115 11.93 -8.51 -6.34
C PHE A 115 10.70 -9.09 -5.63
N VAL A 116 9.93 -8.24 -4.96
CA VAL A 116 8.65 -8.64 -4.38
C VAL A 116 7.62 -8.90 -5.47
N ASN A 117 6.47 -9.43 -5.09
CA ASN A 117 5.44 -9.84 -6.04
C ASN A 117 4.30 -8.83 -6.17
N VAL A 118 4.17 -7.91 -5.22
CA VAL A 118 3.10 -6.91 -5.21
C VAL A 118 3.56 -5.63 -4.52
N GLU A 119 3.16 -4.49 -5.09
CA GLU A 119 3.38 -3.16 -4.50
C GLU A 119 2.10 -2.35 -4.71
N ILE A 120 1.67 -1.64 -3.68
CA ILE A 120 0.44 -0.85 -3.72
C ILE A 120 0.69 0.57 -3.22
N SER A 121 0.19 1.56 -3.96
CA SER A 121 0.14 2.95 -3.52
C SER A 121 -1.29 3.44 -3.55
N MET A 122 -1.58 4.49 -2.78
CA MET A 122 -2.94 5.02 -2.66
C MET A 122 -2.97 6.54 -2.61
N ILE A 123 -4.13 7.10 -3.00
CA ILE A 123 -4.46 8.50 -2.81
C ILE A 123 -5.71 8.52 -1.95
N ALA A 124 -5.69 9.30 -0.88
CA ALA A 124 -6.81 9.40 0.06
C ALA A 124 -7.16 10.87 0.33
N VAL A 125 -8.40 11.13 0.70
CA VAL A 125 -8.91 12.49 0.92
C VAL A 125 -9.75 12.50 2.20
N LYS A 126 -9.55 13.53 3.03
CA LYS A 126 -10.39 13.79 4.20
C LYS A 126 -11.68 14.51 3.82
#